data_2a63470ea94326bd1f7e53028fb8b731
#
_entry.id   2a63470ea94326bd1f7e53028fb8b731
#
_cell.length_a   1.000
_cell.length_b   1.000
_cell.length_c   1.000
_cell.angle_alpha   90.00
_cell.angle_beta   90.00
_cell.angle_gamma   90.00
#
_symmetry.space_group_name_H-M   'P 1'
#
loop_
_entity.id
_entity.type
_entity.pdbx_description
1 polymer ?
#
loop_
_entity_poly.entity_id
_entity_poly.type
_entity_poly.pdbx_seq_one_letter_code
_entity_poly.pdbx_strand_id
1 'polypeptide(L)'
;MRLGMAIDLKRCAGCYACVAACKAENGTPPGIFLRRVMKEEAGTFPRVRRVPYPIQCMHCQDPACKAVCPTGATTQRADGIVLVDDEKCVGCRYCIMACPYGVRFYHAKIREYYPGQGLTVYEELMYKLHPTGVTEKCTFCVHRVEKGLEPACVANCPTKAMTFGDLDDPESEVSRIVRDRRGMQLRAELGTDPSVFYLSP
;
A
#
# COMPACT_ATOMS: atom_id res chain seq x y z
N MET A 1 -19.59 -3.39 -2.00
CA MET A 1 -18.44 -2.75 -2.69
C MET A 1 -17.18 -3.07 -1.88
N ARG A 2 -16.21 -3.67 -2.52
CA ARG A 2 -14.90 -3.99 -1.97
C ARG A 2 -13.82 -3.38 -2.87
N LEU A 3 -13.20 -2.31 -2.47
CA LEU A 3 -12.13 -1.69 -3.25
C LEU A 3 -10.86 -2.52 -3.17
N GLY A 4 -10.24 -2.74 -4.32
CA GLY A 4 -9.01 -3.52 -4.43
C GLY A 4 -8.16 -3.18 -5.65
N MET A 5 -7.06 -3.89 -5.78
CA MET A 5 -6.06 -3.63 -6.81
C MET A 5 -5.56 -4.93 -7.45
N ALA A 6 -5.42 -4.95 -8.75
CA ALA A 6 -4.68 -5.96 -9.49
C ALA A 6 -3.33 -5.40 -9.95
N ILE A 7 -2.26 -6.19 -9.80
CA ILE A 7 -0.90 -5.81 -10.19
C ILE A 7 -0.36 -6.85 -11.19
N ASP A 8 -0.18 -6.44 -12.44
CA ASP A 8 0.35 -7.28 -13.50
C ASP A 8 1.89 -7.29 -13.46
N LEU A 9 2.47 -8.40 -12.98
CA LEU A 9 3.91 -8.56 -12.85
C LEU A 9 4.61 -8.64 -14.20
N LYS A 10 3.91 -9.07 -15.25
CA LYS A 10 4.46 -9.09 -16.62
C LYS A 10 4.62 -7.69 -17.20
N ARG A 11 3.70 -6.77 -16.87
CA ARG A 11 3.75 -5.37 -17.32
C ARG A 11 4.62 -4.51 -16.41
N CYS A 12 4.87 -4.93 -15.18
CA CYS A 12 5.64 -4.15 -14.23
C CYS A 12 7.12 -4.08 -14.60
N ALA A 13 7.60 -2.90 -14.97
CA ALA A 13 9.02 -2.68 -15.31
C ALA A 13 9.94 -2.48 -14.09
N GLY A 14 9.40 -2.45 -12.86
CA GLY A 14 10.18 -2.17 -11.65
C GLY A 14 10.82 -0.77 -11.62
N CYS A 15 10.20 0.21 -12.28
CA CYS A 15 10.75 1.57 -12.50
C CYS A 15 10.63 2.51 -11.28
N TYR A 16 9.97 2.10 -10.20
CA TYR A 16 9.72 2.88 -8.98
C TYR A 16 8.84 4.13 -9.16
N ALA A 17 8.27 4.41 -10.33
CA ALA A 17 7.36 5.55 -10.52
C ALA A 17 6.20 5.54 -9.51
N CYS A 18 5.64 4.38 -9.20
CA CYS A 18 4.60 4.22 -8.19
C CYS A 18 5.07 4.56 -6.77
N VAL A 19 6.36 4.37 -6.46
CA VAL A 19 6.95 4.75 -5.16
C VAL A 19 7.11 6.27 -5.10
N ALA A 20 7.67 6.87 -6.14
CA ALA A 20 7.84 8.32 -6.23
C ALA A 20 6.48 9.04 -6.18
N ALA A 21 5.49 8.58 -6.95
CA ALA A 21 4.13 9.13 -6.94
C ALA A 21 3.47 9.01 -5.55
N CYS A 22 3.64 7.86 -4.87
CA CYS A 22 3.12 7.67 -3.52
C CYS A 22 3.78 8.61 -2.51
N LYS A 23 5.10 8.82 -2.62
CA LYS A 23 5.83 9.75 -1.77
C LYS A 23 5.40 11.20 -2.00
N ALA A 24 5.27 11.60 -3.26
CA ALA A 24 4.85 12.95 -3.61
C ALA A 24 3.40 13.24 -3.19
N GLU A 25 2.49 12.30 -3.41
CA GLU A 25 1.07 12.46 -3.07
C GLU A 25 0.82 12.51 -1.56
N ASN A 26 1.50 11.62 -0.81
CA ASN A 26 1.25 11.48 0.62
C ASN A 26 2.26 12.24 1.49
N GLY A 27 3.32 12.83 0.93
CA GLY A 27 4.31 13.62 1.67
C GLY A 27 5.06 12.88 2.77
N THR A 28 5.23 11.57 2.63
CA THR A 28 5.82 10.77 3.71
C THR A 28 7.27 11.11 4.00
N PRO A 29 7.68 11.20 5.29
CA PRO A 29 9.04 11.54 5.68
C PRO A 29 10.10 10.56 5.18
N PRO A 30 11.39 10.92 5.24
CA PRO A 30 12.49 10.00 4.94
C PRO A 30 12.40 8.71 5.76
N GLY A 31 12.58 7.56 5.07
CA GLY A 31 12.49 6.23 5.68
C GLY A 31 11.07 5.64 5.74
N ILE A 32 10.01 6.42 5.50
CA ILE A 32 8.63 5.94 5.43
C ILE A 32 8.24 5.72 3.97
N PHE A 33 7.95 4.47 3.60
CA PHE A 33 7.57 4.08 2.25
C PHE A 33 6.26 3.31 2.27
N LEU A 34 5.12 4.00 2.12
CA LEU A 34 3.80 3.37 2.08
C LEU A 34 3.65 2.42 0.89
N ARG A 35 4.50 2.57 -0.11
CA ARG A 35 4.67 1.68 -1.24
C ARG A 35 6.14 1.39 -1.49
N ARG A 36 6.47 0.12 -1.75
CA ARG A 36 7.82 -0.35 -2.09
C ARG A 36 7.77 -1.24 -3.32
N VAL A 37 8.91 -1.46 -3.97
CA VAL A 37 9.06 -2.48 -5.01
C VAL A 37 10.14 -3.45 -4.54
N MET A 38 9.72 -4.65 -4.20
CA MET A 38 10.62 -5.77 -3.94
C MET A 38 11.08 -6.36 -5.29
N LYS A 39 12.23 -6.98 -5.33
CA LYS A 39 12.72 -7.67 -6.52
C LYS A 39 13.16 -9.06 -6.13
N GLU A 40 12.65 -10.05 -6.83
CA GLU A 40 13.02 -11.46 -6.66
C GLU A 40 13.69 -11.96 -7.92
N GLU A 41 14.69 -12.77 -7.77
CA GLU A 41 15.32 -13.48 -8.88
C GLU A 41 14.69 -14.86 -9.01
N ALA A 42 14.22 -15.19 -10.20
CA ALA A 42 13.60 -16.47 -10.54
C ALA A 42 14.39 -17.16 -11.65
N GLY A 43 14.56 -18.48 -11.52
CA GLY A 43 15.33 -19.31 -12.45
C GLY A 43 16.76 -19.56 -11.95
N THR A 44 17.56 -20.24 -12.81
CA THR A 44 18.95 -20.58 -12.56
C THR A 44 19.80 -20.06 -13.70
N PHE A 45 21.06 -19.68 -13.39
CA PHE A 45 21.99 -19.21 -14.42
C PHE A 45 22.14 -20.26 -15.53
N PRO A 46 22.18 -19.87 -16.83
CA PRO A 46 22.14 -18.50 -17.36
C PRO A 46 20.71 -17.93 -17.60
N ARG A 47 19.65 -18.65 -17.22
CA ARG A 47 18.25 -18.26 -17.45
C ARG A 47 17.62 -17.63 -16.20
N VAL A 48 18.23 -16.57 -15.70
CA VAL A 48 17.73 -15.81 -14.55
C VAL A 48 16.89 -14.63 -15.02
N ARG A 49 15.73 -14.42 -14.40
CA ARG A 49 14.92 -13.21 -14.58
C ARG A 49 14.69 -12.54 -13.24
N ARG A 50 14.59 -11.22 -13.25
CA ARG A 50 14.23 -10.44 -12.07
C ARG A 50 12.78 -10.01 -12.17
N VAL A 51 11.98 -10.41 -11.17
CA VAL A 51 10.55 -10.08 -11.08
C VAL A 51 10.33 -8.98 -10.05
N PRO A 52 9.82 -7.82 -10.44
CA PRO A 52 9.48 -6.75 -9.50
C PRO A 52 8.11 -7.00 -8.86
N TYR A 53 8.02 -6.89 -7.53
CA TYR A 53 6.79 -6.97 -6.76
C TYR A 53 6.51 -5.63 -6.09
N PRO A 54 5.61 -4.78 -6.63
CA PRO A 54 5.13 -3.61 -5.91
C PRO A 54 4.30 -4.03 -4.70
N ILE A 55 4.70 -3.60 -3.50
CA ILE A 55 4.08 -3.99 -2.22
C ILE A 55 3.63 -2.74 -1.46
N GLN A 56 2.42 -2.79 -0.93
CA GLN A 56 1.78 -1.80 -0.05
C GLN A 56 0.87 -2.51 0.95
N CYS A 57 0.07 -1.78 1.73
CA CYS A 57 -0.99 -2.41 2.52
C CYS A 57 -1.93 -3.20 1.61
N MET A 58 -2.26 -4.42 2.00
CA MET A 58 -3.10 -5.32 1.22
C MET A 58 -4.60 -5.07 1.44
N HIS A 59 -4.97 -4.19 2.37
CA HIS A 59 -6.36 -3.90 2.73
C HIS A 59 -7.19 -5.20 2.88
N CYS A 60 -6.69 -6.08 3.75
CA CYS A 60 -7.26 -7.40 4.01
C CYS A 60 -8.72 -7.32 4.43
N GLN A 61 -9.54 -8.30 4.07
CA GLN A 61 -10.92 -8.42 4.55
C GLN A 61 -10.95 -8.89 6.00
N ASP A 62 -10.01 -9.76 6.37
CA ASP A 62 -9.77 -10.14 7.76
C ASP A 62 -8.41 -9.57 8.22
N PRO A 63 -8.37 -8.28 8.64
CA PRO A 63 -7.13 -7.60 8.91
C PRO A 63 -6.61 -7.94 10.31
N ALA A 64 -5.63 -8.84 10.42
CA ALA A 64 -4.96 -9.18 11.66
C ALA A 64 -4.50 -7.95 12.47
N CYS A 65 -4.11 -6.89 11.76
CA CYS A 65 -3.72 -5.62 12.39
C CYS A 65 -4.87 -4.87 13.07
N LYS A 66 -6.13 -5.11 12.69
CA LYS A 66 -7.32 -4.59 13.38
C LYS A 66 -7.59 -5.43 14.63
N ALA A 67 -7.48 -6.75 14.52
CA ALA A 67 -7.74 -7.66 15.62
C ALA A 67 -6.84 -7.42 16.84
N VAL A 68 -5.56 -7.04 16.61
CA VAL A 68 -4.61 -6.81 17.70
C VAL A 68 -4.56 -5.35 18.18
N CYS A 69 -5.40 -4.46 17.67
CA CYS A 69 -5.35 -3.04 18.04
C CYS A 69 -6.09 -2.80 19.36
N PRO A 70 -5.38 -2.48 20.48
CA PRO A 70 -6.01 -2.40 21.81
C PRO A 70 -6.94 -1.19 21.95
N THR A 71 -6.71 -0.13 21.17
CA THR A 71 -7.49 1.11 21.22
C THR A 71 -8.56 1.19 20.13
N GLY A 72 -8.62 0.19 19.22
CA GLY A 72 -9.49 0.24 18.07
C GLY A 72 -9.11 1.31 17.02
N ALA A 73 -7.90 1.86 17.09
CA ALA A 73 -7.40 2.86 16.13
C ALA A 73 -7.34 2.31 14.70
N THR A 74 -7.03 1.01 14.52
CA THR A 74 -7.10 0.38 13.20
C THR A 74 -8.53 -0.04 12.92
N THR A 75 -9.13 0.57 11.90
CA THR A 75 -10.51 0.36 11.47
C THR A 75 -10.59 -0.15 10.04
N GLN A 76 -11.74 -0.67 9.66
CA GLN A 76 -12.04 -1.07 8.28
C GLN A 76 -13.35 -0.41 7.86
N ARG A 77 -13.34 0.27 6.74
CA ARG A 77 -14.51 0.93 6.15
C ARG A 77 -15.42 -0.11 5.47
N ALA A 78 -16.65 0.31 5.16
CA ALA A 78 -17.60 -0.52 4.41
C ALA A 78 -17.14 -0.89 3.00
N ASP A 79 -16.22 -0.09 2.41
CA ASP A 79 -15.60 -0.36 1.12
C ASP A 79 -14.34 -1.24 1.20
N GLY A 80 -14.05 -1.80 2.38
CA GLY A 80 -12.91 -2.67 2.62
C GLY A 80 -11.59 -1.95 2.91
N ILE A 81 -11.54 -0.62 2.78
CA ILE A 81 -10.31 0.14 3.07
C ILE A 81 -10.02 0.10 4.56
N VAL A 82 -8.84 -0.38 4.92
CA VAL A 82 -8.35 -0.38 6.30
C VAL A 82 -7.64 0.94 6.57
N LEU A 83 -7.98 1.63 7.64
CA LEU A 83 -7.40 2.90 8.05
C LEU A 83 -6.82 2.83 9.47
N VAL A 84 -6.09 3.87 9.85
CA VAL A 84 -5.62 4.12 11.22
C VAL A 84 -6.15 5.49 11.61
N ASP A 85 -6.75 5.56 12.77
CA ASP A 85 -7.18 6.78 13.43
C ASP A 85 -6.00 7.24 14.31
N ASP A 86 -5.37 8.34 13.93
CA ASP A 86 -4.16 8.82 14.57
C ASP A 86 -4.43 9.35 15.98
N GLU A 87 -5.64 9.85 16.26
CA GLU A 87 -6.04 10.34 17.57
C GLU A 87 -6.21 9.20 18.59
N LYS A 88 -6.61 8.01 18.11
CA LYS A 88 -6.75 6.81 18.95
C LYS A 88 -5.49 5.98 19.02
N CYS A 89 -4.53 6.21 18.13
CA CYS A 89 -3.33 5.39 18.05
C CYS A 89 -2.34 5.74 19.18
N VAL A 90 -2.05 4.79 20.05
CA VAL A 90 -1.07 4.94 21.15
C VAL A 90 0.34 4.44 20.77
N GLY A 91 0.59 4.11 19.51
CA GLY A 91 1.91 3.70 19.01
C GLY A 91 2.46 2.39 19.59
N CYS A 92 1.62 1.51 20.10
CA CYS A 92 2.03 0.23 20.72
C CYS A 92 2.70 -0.74 19.73
N ARG A 93 2.59 -0.53 18.42
CA ARG A 93 3.21 -1.29 17.31
C ARG A 93 2.75 -2.75 17.17
N TYR A 94 1.77 -3.23 17.91
CA TYR A 94 1.25 -4.60 17.76
C TYR A 94 0.79 -4.87 16.32
N CYS A 95 0.17 -3.89 15.67
CA CYS A 95 -0.25 -3.98 14.29
C CYS A 95 0.91 -4.10 13.28
N ILE A 96 2.12 -3.65 13.61
CA ILE A 96 3.34 -3.85 12.81
C ILE A 96 3.78 -5.31 12.92
N MET A 97 3.79 -5.86 14.13
CA MET A 97 4.17 -7.26 14.38
C MET A 97 3.16 -8.25 13.79
N ALA A 98 1.87 -7.93 13.86
CA ALA A 98 0.81 -8.77 13.32
C ALA A 98 0.67 -8.73 11.78
N CYS A 99 1.25 -7.73 11.11
CA CYS A 99 1.14 -7.58 9.67
C CYS A 99 2.08 -8.55 8.93
N PRO A 100 1.58 -9.57 8.22
CA PRO A 100 2.45 -10.54 7.56
C PRO A 100 3.18 -9.98 6.34
N TYR A 101 2.79 -8.78 5.87
CA TYR A 101 3.35 -8.12 4.69
C TYR A 101 4.42 -7.07 5.04
N GLY A 102 4.62 -6.74 6.33
CA GLY A 102 5.61 -5.75 6.78
C GLY A 102 5.40 -4.35 6.18
N VAL A 103 4.15 -3.91 6.03
CA VAL A 103 3.78 -2.68 5.32
C VAL A 103 3.17 -1.62 6.24
N ARG A 104 3.47 -1.70 7.52
CA ARG A 104 3.15 -0.69 8.52
C ARG A 104 4.42 -0.07 9.03
N PHE A 105 4.36 1.23 9.27
CA PHE A 105 5.51 2.03 9.70
C PHE A 105 5.16 2.76 10.98
N TYR A 106 6.14 2.92 11.86
CA TYR A 106 6.03 3.74 13.06
C TYR A 106 6.81 5.02 12.89
N HIS A 107 6.18 6.12 13.17
CA HIS A 107 6.75 7.44 13.04
C HIS A 107 7.26 7.93 14.38
N ALA A 108 8.53 7.61 14.73
CA ALA A 108 9.10 7.95 16.04
C ALA A 108 9.45 9.44 16.19
N LYS A 109 9.91 10.06 15.09
CA LYS A 109 10.31 11.47 15.04
C LYS A 109 10.28 12.00 13.62
N ILE A 110 10.05 13.27 13.46
CA ILE A 110 10.19 13.99 12.20
C ILE A 110 11.67 13.92 11.77
N ARG A 111 11.88 13.66 10.47
CA ARG A 111 13.21 13.69 9.84
C ARG A 111 13.14 14.60 8.64
N GLU A 112 14.16 15.43 8.48
CA GLU A 112 14.34 16.31 7.33
C GLU A 112 14.90 15.54 6.15
N TYR A 113 14.51 15.88 4.92
CA TYR A 113 15.16 15.37 3.70
C TYR A 113 16.57 15.96 3.55
N TYR A 114 16.78 17.19 4.06
CA TYR A 114 18.05 17.91 4.02
C TYR A 114 18.52 18.19 5.46
N PRO A 115 19.21 17.24 6.11
CA PRO A 115 19.58 17.36 7.51
C PRO A 115 20.33 18.66 7.82
N GLY A 116 19.87 19.40 8.83
CA GLY A 116 20.48 20.66 9.28
C GLY A 116 20.10 21.90 8.49
N GLN A 117 19.20 21.77 7.48
CA GLN A 117 18.71 22.91 6.70
C GLN A 117 17.30 23.35 7.11
N GLY A 118 16.67 22.63 8.04
CA GLY A 118 15.27 22.81 8.40
C GLY A 118 14.31 22.17 7.41
N LEU A 119 13.02 22.24 7.71
CA LEU A 119 11.98 21.71 6.83
C LEU A 119 11.77 22.63 5.62
N THR A 120 11.62 22.05 4.47
CA THR A 120 11.14 22.78 3.28
C THR A 120 9.67 23.14 3.44
N VAL A 121 9.15 24.11 2.70
CA VAL A 121 7.74 24.50 2.70
C VAL A 121 6.82 23.30 2.43
N TYR A 122 7.25 22.41 1.54
CA TYR A 122 6.52 21.17 1.25
C TYR A 122 6.46 20.26 2.48
N GLU A 123 7.59 20.04 3.17
CA GLU A 123 7.66 19.23 4.38
C GLU A 123 6.82 19.81 5.51
N GLU A 124 6.86 21.13 5.72
CA GLU A 124 6.05 21.82 6.74
C GLU A 124 4.54 21.62 6.53
N LEU A 125 4.09 21.61 5.28
CA LEU A 125 2.69 21.36 4.95
C LEU A 125 2.31 19.90 5.11
N MET A 126 3.12 19.01 4.53
CA MET A 126 2.77 17.59 4.44
C MET A 126 2.97 16.83 5.74
N TYR A 127 3.97 17.21 6.56
CA TYR A 127 4.25 16.50 7.81
C TYR A 127 3.18 16.74 8.90
N LYS A 128 2.29 17.70 8.72
CA LYS A 128 1.06 17.83 9.53
C LYS A 128 0.13 16.62 9.40
N LEU A 129 0.23 15.89 8.29
CA LEU A 129 -0.53 14.67 8.03
C LEU A 129 0.16 13.41 8.62
N HIS A 130 1.35 13.56 9.21
CA HIS A 130 2.18 12.47 9.72
C HIS A 130 2.58 12.70 11.17
N PRO A 131 1.63 12.62 12.12
CA PRO A 131 1.94 12.83 13.53
C PRO A 131 2.94 11.79 14.03
N THR A 132 3.80 12.20 14.94
CA THR A 132 4.75 11.30 15.59
C THR A 132 4.07 10.46 16.67
N GLY A 133 4.65 9.29 16.98
CA GLY A 133 4.10 8.40 17.99
C GLY A 133 3.01 7.45 17.47
N VAL A 134 2.62 7.54 16.21
CA VAL A 134 1.57 6.70 15.61
C VAL A 134 2.11 5.74 14.55
N THR A 135 1.27 4.83 14.09
CA THR A 135 1.59 3.91 12.99
C THR A 135 0.89 4.32 11.71
N GLU A 136 1.61 4.25 10.61
CA GLU A 136 1.12 4.60 9.29
C GLU A 136 1.15 3.41 8.32
N LYS A 137 0.34 3.49 7.28
CA LYS A 137 0.32 2.54 6.17
C LYS A 137 -0.36 3.16 4.94
N CYS A 138 -0.28 2.50 3.80
CA CYS A 138 -1.04 2.86 2.61
C CYS A 138 -2.56 2.91 2.92
N THR A 139 -3.23 3.97 2.46
CA THR A 139 -4.69 4.20 2.62
C THR A 139 -5.47 4.01 1.32
N PHE A 140 -4.86 3.44 0.27
CA PHE A 140 -5.36 3.50 -1.11
C PHE A 140 -5.61 4.93 -1.61
N CYS A 141 -4.90 5.93 -1.02
CA CYS A 141 -5.13 7.35 -1.29
C CYS A 141 -6.62 7.71 -1.12
N VAL A 142 -7.22 7.38 0.04
CA VAL A 142 -8.64 7.56 0.32
C VAL A 142 -9.14 8.96 -0.05
N HIS A 143 -8.33 9.99 0.19
CA HIS A 143 -8.60 11.38 -0.16
C HIS A 143 -8.77 11.64 -1.67
N ARG A 144 -8.21 10.76 -2.52
CA ARG A 144 -8.41 10.77 -3.98
C ARG A 144 -9.61 9.93 -4.37
N VAL A 145 -9.72 8.73 -3.80
CA VAL A 145 -10.78 7.77 -4.09
C VAL A 145 -12.16 8.36 -3.78
N GLU A 146 -12.30 9.09 -2.68
CA GLU A 146 -13.54 9.81 -2.33
C GLU A 146 -13.92 10.91 -3.33
N LYS A 147 -12.96 11.36 -4.15
CA LYS A 147 -13.20 12.30 -5.26
C LYS A 147 -13.37 11.60 -6.62
N GLY A 148 -13.53 10.27 -6.63
CA GLY A 148 -13.63 9.47 -7.85
C GLY A 148 -12.32 9.36 -8.64
N LEU A 149 -11.18 9.65 -8.03
CA LEU A 149 -9.86 9.57 -8.65
C LEU A 149 -9.16 8.26 -8.26
N GLU A 150 -8.35 7.73 -9.16
CA GLU A 150 -7.49 6.59 -8.86
C GLU A 150 -6.40 6.92 -7.82
N PRO A 151 -5.91 5.93 -7.04
CA PRO A 151 -4.72 6.08 -6.22
C PRO A 151 -3.54 6.61 -7.05
N ALA A 152 -2.74 7.51 -6.48
CA ALA A 152 -1.64 8.17 -7.20
C ALA A 152 -0.66 7.20 -7.86
N CYS A 153 -0.38 6.06 -7.22
CA CYS A 153 0.50 5.03 -7.76
C CYS A 153 -0.08 4.32 -9.00
N VAL A 154 -1.40 4.21 -9.12
CA VAL A 154 -2.10 3.64 -10.28
C VAL A 154 -2.07 4.65 -11.41
N ALA A 155 -2.54 5.87 -11.15
CA ALA A 155 -2.62 6.95 -12.15
C ALA A 155 -1.25 7.25 -12.81
N ASN A 156 -0.16 7.15 -12.03
CA ASN A 156 1.19 7.45 -12.50
C ASN A 156 2.01 6.21 -12.92
N CYS A 157 1.37 5.07 -13.13
CA CYS A 157 2.08 3.88 -13.62
C CYS A 157 2.34 3.97 -15.13
N PRO A 158 3.60 4.11 -15.60
CA PRO A 158 3.87 4.32 -17.03
C PRO A 158 3.54 3.08 -17.87
N THR A 159 3.62 1.89 -17.29
CA THR A 159 3.34 0.62 -17.99
C THR A 159 1.90 0.15 -17.81
N LYS A 160 1.07 0.92 -17.07
CA LYS A 160 -0.32 0.51 -16.73
C LYS A 160 -0.39 -0.91 -16.16
N ALA A 161 0.57 -1.22 -15.27
CA ALA A 161 0.65 -2.53 -14.62
C ALA A 161 -0.32 -2.67 -13.44
N MET A 162 -1.04 -1.62 -13.05
CA MET A 162 -1.95 -1.63 -11.92
C MET A 162 -3.34 -1.19 -12.34
N THR A 163 -4.35 -1.94 -11.90
CA THR A 163 -5.77 -1.63 -12.07
C THR A 163 -6.41 -1.56 -10.70
N PHE A 164 -7.21 -0.54 -10.43
CA PHE A 164 -7.90 -0.31 -9.16
C PHE A 164 -9.41 -0.20 -9.40
N GLY A 165 -10.22 -0.73 -8.50
CA GLY A 165 -11.67 -0.64 -8.60
C GLY A 165 -12.40 -1.52 -7.60
N ASP A 166 -13.69 -1.74 -7.85
CA ASP A 166 -14.57 -2.57 -7.02
C ASP A 166 -14.42 -4.05 -7.38
N LEU A 167 -13.96 -4.86 -6.44
CA LEU A 167 -13.82 -6.31 -6.60
C LEU A 167 -15.16 -7.06 -6.51
N ASP A 168 -16.19 -6.45 -5.90
CA ASP A 168 -17.52 -7.06 -5.79
C ASP A 168 -18.37 -6.82 -7.05
N ASP A 169 -18.03 -5.84 -7.88
CA ASP A 169 -18.66 -5.64 -9.18
C ASP A 169 -18.01 -6.57 -10.22
N PRO A 170 -18.75 -7.60 -10.72
CA PRO A 170 -18.21 -8.55 -11.69
C PRO A 170 -17.87 -7.90 -13.05
N GLU A 171 -18.45 -6.74 -13.35
CA GLU A 171 -18.21 -6.00 -14.59
C GLU A 171 -17.06 -4.99 -14.46
N SER A 172 -16.56 -4.74 -13.27
CA SER A 172 -15.41 -3.88 -13.08
C SER A 172 -14.17 -4.47 -13.78
N GLU A 173 -13.30 -3.58 -14.27
CA GLU A 173 -12.05 -4.01 -14.94
C GLU A 173 -11.17 -4.83 -13.98
N VAL A 174 -11.05 -4.44 -12.71
CA VAL A 174 -10.23 -5.15 -11.74
C VAL A 174 -10.75 -6.55 -11.47
N SER A 175 -12.07 -6.74 -11.31
CA SER A 175 -12.69 -8.06 -11.09
C SER A 175 -12.50 -8.98 -12.29
N ARG A 176 -12.74 -8.46 -13.51
CA ARG A 176 -12.53 -9.21 -14.74
C ARG A 176 -11.08 -9.67 -14.87
N ILE A 177 -10.12 -8.77 -14.72
CA ILE A 177 -8.69 -9.10 -14.84
C ILE A 177 -8.27 -10.14 -13.79
N VAL A 178 -8.71 -9.99 -12.54
CA VAL A 178 -8.40 -10.93 -11.45
C VAL A 178 -8.94 -12.32 -11.77
N ARG A 179 -10.20 -12.42 -12.22
CA ARG A 179 -10.83 -13.68 -12.59
C ARG A 179 -10.16 -14.33 -13.81
N ASP A 180 -10.03 -13.58 -14.89
CA ASP A 180 -9.58 -14.10 -16.19
C ASP A 180 -8.11 -14.51 -16.17
N ARG A 181 -7.29 -13.82 -15.39
CA ARG A 181 -5.86 -14.11 -15.24
C ARG A 181 -5.50 -14.85 -13.95
N ARG A 182 -6.50 -15.36 -13.23
CA ARG A 182 -6.32 -16.11 -11.98
C ARG A 182 -5.40 -15.37 -11.00
N GLY A 183 -5.79 -14.15 -10.65
CA GLY A 183 -5.01 -13.30 -9.73
C GLY A 183 -4.73 -14.00 -8.41
N MET A 184 -3.49 -13.93 -7.94
CA MET A 184 -3.03 -14.56 -6.71
C MET A 184 -2.94 -13.53 -5.59
N GLN A 185 -3.32 -13.91 -4.39
CA GLN A 185 -3.08 -13.15 -3.17
C GLN A 185 -1.73 -13.57 -2.55
N LEU A 186 -0.98 -12.60 -2.04
CA LEU A 186 0.24 -12.93 -1.29
C LEU A 186 -0.14 -13.56 0.05
N ARG A 187 0.54 -14.65 0.41
CA ARG A 187 0.34 -15.37 1.67
C ARG A 187 -1.11 -15.71 1.96
N ALA A 188 -1.82 -16.21 0.94
CA ALA A 188 -3.22 -16.62 1.07
C ALA A 188 -3.43 -17.65 2.20
N GLU A 189 -2.41 -18.47 2.48
CA GLU A 189 -2.41 -19.48 3.55
C GLU A 189 -2.60 -18.90 4.96
N LEU A 190 -2.38 -17.60 5.16
CA LEU A 190 -2.57 -16.92 6.45
C LEU A 190 -4.01 -16.44 6.68
N GLY A 191 -4.92 -16.64 5.74
CA GLY A 191 -6.36 -16.39 5.89
C GLY A 191 -6.74 -14.91 6.06
N THR A 192 -5.86 -13.97 5.72
CA THR A 192 -6.16 -12.52 5.89
C THR A 192 -7.00 -11.92 4.77
N ASP A 193 -7.25 -12.68 3.70
CA ASP A 193 -7.99 -12.29 2.49
C ASP A 193 -7.62 -10.89 1.94
N PRO A 194 -6.41 -10.74 1.35
CA PRO A 194 -5.96 -9.49 0.73
C PRO A 194 -6.89 -8.96 -0.36
N SER A 195 -7.09 -7.64 -0.43
CA SER A 195 -7.76 -6.97 -1.55
C SER A 195 -6.78 -6.54 -2.66
N VAL A 196 -5.53 -7.01 -2.59
CA VAL A 196 -4.52 -6.80 -3.63
C VAL A 196 -4.14 -8.14 -4.24
N PHE A 197 -4.29 -8.22 -5.55
CA PHE A 197 -4.03 -9.43 -6.34
C PHE A 197 -2.82 -9.22 -7.25
N TYR A 198 -2.04 -10.26 -7.43
CA TYR A 198 -0.90 -10.29 -8.34
C TYR A 198 -1.19 -11.22 -9.51
N LEU A 199 -0.97 -10.73 -10.71
CA LEU A 199 -1.11 -11.52 -11.93
C LEU A 199 0.25 -12.05 -12.32
N SER A 200 0.34 -13.35 -12.65
CA SER A 200 1.60 -14.01 -13.00
C SER A 200 2.36 -13.29 -14.10
N PRO A 201 3.70 -13.25 -14.02
CA PRO A 201 4.57 -12.68 -15.03
C PRO A 201 4.62 -13.49 -16.32
#